data_75805fc5a4f4eff7f6af050a7feca497
#
_entry.id   75805fc5a4f4eff7f6af050a7feca497
#
_cell.length_a   1.000
_cell.length_b   1.000
_cell.length_c   1.000
_cell.angle_alpha   90.00
_cell.angle_beta   90.00
_cell.angle_gamma   90.00
#
_symmetry.space_group_name_H-M   'P 1'
#
loop_
_entity.id
_entity.type
_entity.pdbx_description
1 polymer ?
#
loop_
_entity_poly.entity_id
_entity_poly.type
_entity_poly.pdbx_seq_one_letter_code
_entity_poly.pdbx_strand_id
1 'polypeptide(L)'
;MSIVFYKEIGFSKGQIAIYSKGLGWITTVVFTLIGGVMAMRAGTVKTMFFAGGLMAVTNLLFAFLAWTGKSELLFAIAVIADDITAAFATVAFVAFISLLVDRTYTATQYALLASIGTAGRTTLASSSGALVDWLNGDWGTFFIITTVMVIPSLICLWFIRNKVKIGAK
;
A
#
# COMPACT_ATOMS: atom_id res chain seq x y z
N MET A 1 5.60 2.38 -10.96
CA MET A 1 6.56 1.27 -11.06
C MET A 1 5.94 -0.03 -11.50
N SER A 2 4.80 -0.46 -10.95
CA SER A 2 4.15 -1.74 -11.31
C SER A 2 3.91 -1.96 -12.82
N ILE A 3 3.51 -0.92 -13.57
CA ILE A 3 3.30 -1.05 -15.03
C ILE A 3 4.59 -1.32 -15.81
N VAL A 4 5.73 -0.78 -15.37
CA VAL A 4 7.04 -1.03 -16.01
C VAL A 4 7.43 -2.48 -15.76
N PHE A 5 7.35 -2.94 -14.53
CA PHE A 5 7.57 -4.32 -14.12
C PHE A 5 6.71 -5.33 -14.92
N TYR A 6 5.41 -5.06 -15.07
CA TYR A 6 4.51 -5.95 -15.82
C TYR A 6 4.89 -6.08 -17.30
N LYS A 7 5.37 -4.99 -17.91
CA LYS A 7 5.86 -5.01 -19.30
C LYS A 7 7.15 -5.78 -19.44
N GLU A 8 8.06 -5.66 -18.49
CA GLU A 8 9.35 -6.37 -18.53
C GLU A 8 9.20 -7.89 -18.37
N ILE A 9 8.21 -8.35 -17.57
CA ILE A 9 7.86 -9.77 -17.49
C ILE A 9 7.17 -10.28 -18.77
N GLY A 10 6.73 -9.38 -19.68
CA GLY A 10 6.17 -9.74 -20.98
C GLY A 10 4.64 -9.77 -21.04
N PHE A 11 3.95 -9.07 -20.12
CA PHE A 11 2.50 -8.89 -20.22
C PHE A 11 2.13 -7.81 -21.24
N SER A 12 1.10 -8.09 -22.06
CA SER A 12 0.59 -7.13 -23.02
C SER A 12 -0.20 -6.00 -22.34
N LYS A 13 -0.25 -4.82 -22.99
CA LYS A 13 -1.05 -3.69 -22.49
C LYS A 13 -2.51 -4.05 -22.25
N GLY A 14 -3.08 -4.93 -23.08
CA GLY A 14 -4.46 -5.41 -22.95
C GLY A 14 -4.66 -6.27 -21.71
N GLN A 15 -3.76 -7.22 -21.45
CA GLN A 15 -3.80 -8.06 -20.25
C GLN A 15 -3.68 -7.20 -18.98
N ILE A 16 -2.72 -6.27 -18.94
CA ILE A 16 -2.55 -5.34 -17.82
C ILE A 16 -3.82 -4.51 -17.60
N ALA A 17 -4.47 -4.03 -18.66
CA ALA A 17 -5.70 -3.24 -18.55
C ALA A 17 -6.88 -4.06 -18.00
N ILE A 18 -7.05 -5.31 -18.45
CA ILE A 18 -8.13 -6.19 -17.97
C ILE A 18 -7.97 -6.52 -16.50
N TYR A 19 -6.78 -6.97 -16.08
CA TYR A 19 -6.53 -7.38 -14.70
C TYR A 19 -6.44 -6.20 -13.74
N SER A 20 -5.73 -5.12 -14.11
CA SER A 20 -5.50 -3.98 -13.22
C SER A 20 -6.67 -2.98 -13.20
N LYS A 21 -7.37 -2.78 -14.31
CA LYS A 21 -8.49 -1.82 -14.37
C LYS A 21 -9.86 -2.49 -14.31
N GLY A 22 -10.02 -3.65 -14.92
CA GLY A 22 -11.30 -4.34 -14.95
C GLY A 22 -11.68 -4.97 -13.61
N LEU A 23 -10.80 -5.78 -13.05
CA LEU A 23 -11.01 -6.41 -11.74
C LEU A 23 -10.69 -5.45 -10.59
N GLY A 24 -9.65 -4.63 -10.72
CA GLY A 24 -9.13 -3.77 -9.66
C GLY A 24 -10.15 -2.77 -9.14
N TRP A 25 -11.00 -2.21 -9.99
CA TRP A 25 -12.01 -1.26 -9.56
C TRP A 25 -13.08 -1.90 -8.64
N ILE A 26 -13.56 -3.09 -8.97
CA ILE A 26 -14.54 -3.80 -8.13
C ILE A 26 -13.89 -4.16 -6.79
N THR A 27 -12.69 -4.72 -6.83
CA THR A 27 -11.90 -5.07 -5.66
C THR A 27 -11.68 -3.85 -4.76
N THR A 28 -11.24 -2.73 -5.31
CA THR A 28 -10.99 -1.50 -4.56
C THR A 28 -12.26 -1.00 -3.86
N VAL A 29 -13.41 -0.93 -4.55
CA VAL A 29 -14.66 -0.48 -3.95
C VAL A 29 -15.08 -1.39 -2.78
N VAL A 30 -15.12 -2.70 -3.01
CA VAL A 30 -15.54 -3.68 -1.99
C VAL A 30 -14.62 -3.63 -0.77
N PHE A 31 -13.30 -3.67 -0.99
CA PHE A 31 -12.35 -3.71 0.13
C PHE A 31 -12.13 -2.36 0.80
N THR A 32 -12.42 -1.25 0.15
CA THR A 32 -12.51 0.07 0.80
C THR A 32 -13.64 0.09 1.82
N LEU A 33 -14.81 -0.44 1.48
CA LEU A 33 -15.94 -0.55 2.41
C LEU A 33 -15.62 -1.50 3.59
N ILE A 34 -15.06 -2.65 3.30
CA ILE A 34 -14.62 -3.62 4.34
C ILE A 34 -13.56 -2.98 5.26
N GLY A 35 -12.57 -2.30 4.69
CA GLY A 35 -11.54 -1.58 5.43
C GLY A 35 -12.12 -0.48 6.33
N GLY A 36 -13.14 0.26 5.85
CA GLY A 36 -13.87 1.24 6.64
C GLY A 36 -14.56 0.63 7.85
N VAL A 37 -15.29 -0.47 7.64
CA VAL A 37 -15.93 -1.23 8.73
C VAL A 37 -14.90 -1.77 9.72
N MET A 38 -13.77 -2.29 9.22
CA MET A 38 -12.69 -2.79 10.07
C MET A 38 -12.06 -1.67 10.90
N ALA A 39 -11.82 -0.48 10.31
CA ALA A 39 -11.29 0.68 11.02
C ALA A 39 -12.22 1.14 12.16
N MET A 40 -13.54 1.10 11.92
CA MET A 40 -14.55 1.45 12.93
C MET A 40 -14.66 0.41 14.05
N ARG A 41 -14.65 -0.89 13.72
CA ARG A 41 -14.87 -1.97 14.69
C ARG A 41 -13.61 -2.44 15.41
N ALA A 42 -12.53 -2.66 14.68
CA ALA A 42 -11.28 -3.16 15.24
C ALA A 42 -10.35 -2.03 15.72
N GLY A 43 -10.60 -0.80 15.24
CA GLY A 43 -9.80 0.40 15.52
C GLY A 43 -8.75 0.68 14.44
N THR A 44 -8.51 1.96 14.21
CA THR A 44 -7.65 2.47 13.12
C THR A 44 -6.23 1.92 13.17
N VAL A 45 -5.60 1.89 14.35
CA VAL A 45 -4.21 1.42 14.51
C VAL A 45 -4.08 -0.07 14.13
N LYS A 46 -5.06 -0.91 14.52
CA LYS A 46 -5.05 -2.33 14.14
C LYS A 46 -5.24 -2.50 12.63
N THR A 47 -6.10 -1.68 12.02
CA THR A 47 -6.32 -1.69 10.57
C THR A 47 -5.04 -1.26 9.83
N MET A 48 -4.27 -0.30 10.35
CA MET A 48 -2.96 0.08 9.80
C MET A 48 -1.94 -1.06 9.89
N PHE A 49 -1.88 -1.77 11.02
CA PHE A 49 -1.02 -2.96 11.15
C PHE A 49 -1.40 -4.05 10.15
N PHE A 50 -2.67 -4.30 9.99
CA PHE A 50 -3.19 -5.27 9.03
C PHE A 50 -2.82 -4.87 7.59
N ALA A 51 -3.04 -3.61 7.22
CA ALA A 51 -2.67 -3.08 5.90
C ALA A 51 -1.15 -3.17 5.64
N GLY A 52 -0.32 -2.85 6.63
CA GLY A 52 1.13 -2.99 6.53
C GLY A 52 1.59 -4.44 6.37
N GLY A 53 0.98 -5.38 7.11
CA GLY A 53 1.23 -6.81 6.94
C GLY A 53 0.81 -7.32 5.56
N LEU A 54 -0.36 -6.92 5.07
CA LEU A 54 -0.79 -7.22 3.70
C LEU A 54 0.19 -6.66 2.66
N MET A 55 0.69 -5.45 2.86
CA MET A 55 1.68 -4.83 1.95
C MET A 55 2.97 -5.66 1.87
N ALA A 56 3.46 -6.17 3.00
CA ALA A 56 4.62 -7.05 3.01
C ALA A 56 4.35 -8.35 2.23
N VAL A 57 3.19 -8.98 2.44
CA VAL A 57 2.80 -10.20 1.71
C VAL A 57 2.65 -9.94 0.21
N THR A 58 2.04 -8.82 -0.19
CA THR A 58 1.87 -8.45 -1.60
C THR A 58 3.21 -8.20 -2.29
N ASN A 59 4.15 -7.53 -1.63
CA ASN A 59 5.50 -7.34 -2.16
C ASN A 59 6.23 -8.68 -2.34
N LEU A 60 6.07 -9.63 -1.42
CA LEU A 60 6.62 -10.98 -1.58
C LEU A 60 5.98 -11.74 -2.74
N LEU A 61 4.68 -11.56 -3.00
CA LEU A 61 4.02 -12.13 -4.19
C LEU A 61 4.60 -11.56 -5.48
N PHE A 62 4.89 -10.26 -5.53
CA PHE A 62 5.56 -9.65 -6.68
C PHE A 62 7.02 -10.12 -6.83
N ALA A 63 7.76 -10.31 -5.73
CA ALA A 63 9.09 -10.89 -5.76
C ALA A 63 9.05 -12.31 -6.35
N PHE A 64 8.09 -13.12 -5.90
CA PHE A 64 7.90 -14.47 -6.41
C PHE A 64 7.50 -14.48 -7.89
N LEU A 65 6.64 -13.56 -8.32
CA LEU A 65 6.28 -13.38 -9.73
C LEU A 65 7.52 -12.99 -10.58
N ALA A 66 8.40 -12.13 -10.05
CA ALA A 66 9.61 -11.71 -10.74
C ALA A 66 10.56 -12.89 -11.01
N TRP A 67 10.67 -13.84 -10.08
CA TRP A 67 11.50 -15.04 -10.23
C TRP A 67 10.85 -16.14 -11.04
N THR A 68 9.54 -16.31 -10.95
CA THR A 68 8.81 -17.36 -11.69
C THR A 68 8.62 -16.99 -13.17
N GLY A 69 8.68 -15.68 -13.49
CA GLY A 69 8.43 -15.17 -14.84
C GLY A 69 6.95 -15.09 -15.19
N LYS A 70 6.62 -15.13 -16.49
CA LYS A 70 5.27 -14.90 -16.99
C LYS A 70 4.29 -16.00 -16.55
N SER A 71 3.50 -15.74 -15.51
CA SER A 71 2.40 -16.57 -15.05
C SER A 71 1.12 -15.71 -14.89
N GLU A 72 0.11 -15.92 -15.73
CA GLU A 72 -1.12 -15.12 -15.71
C GLU A 72 -1.89 -15.28 -14.41
N LEU A 73 -1.93 -16.50 -13.86
CA LEU A 73 -2.62 -16.77 -12.59
C LEU A 73 -1.94 -16.04 -11.43
N LEU A 74 -0.62 -16.16 -11.33
CA LEU A 74 0.15 -15.50 -10.26
C LEU A 74 0.07 -13.98 -10.38
N PHE A 75 0.10 -13.46 -11.62
CA PHE A 75 -0.08 -12.05 -11.91
C PHE A 75 -1.46 -11.55 -11.44
N ALA A 76 -2.55 -12.26 -11.79
CA ALA A 76 -3.89 -11.90 -11.38
C ALA A 76 -4.02 -11.88 -9.83
N ILE A 77 -3.48 -12.89 -9.15
CA ILE A 77 -3.47 -12.96 -7.69
C ILE A 77 -2.69 -11.79 -7.08
N ALA A 78 -1.50 -11.49 -7.60
CA ALA A 78 -0.67 -10.41 -7.09
C ALA A 78 -1.33 -9.03 -7.28
N VAL A 79 -1.95 -8.77 -8.43
CA VAL A 79 -2.67 -7.51 -8.71
C VAL A 79 -3.88 -7.37 -7.80
N ILE A 80 -4.69 -8.40 -7.63
CA ILE A 80 -5.86 -8.37 -6.74
C ILE A 80 -5.41 -8.13 -5.29
N ALA A 81 -4.36 -8.80 -4.84
CA ALA A 81 -3.79 -8.61 -3.50
C ALA A 81 -3.27 -7.18 -3.30
N ASP A 82 -2.64 -6.57 -4.32
CA ASP A 82 -2.18 -5.19 -4.30
C ASP A 82 -3.35 -4.19 -4.19
N ASP A 83 -4.41 -4.40 -4.97
CA ASP A 83 -5.61 -3.56 -4.92
C ASP A 83 -6.31 -3.64 -3.55
N ILE A 84 -6.41 -4.83 -2.96
CA ILE A 84 -6.92 -5.04 -1.60
C ILE A 84 -6.06 -4.27 -0.60
N THR A 85 -4.76 -4.43 -0.68
CA THR A 85 -3.79 -3.77 0.20
C THR A 85 -3.88 -2.25 0.09
N ALA A 86 -3.94 -1.72 -1.14
CA ALA A 86 -4.07 -0.29 -1.40
C ALA A 86 -5.39 0.28 -0.84
N ALA A 87 -6.50 -0.46 -0.97
CA ALA A 87 -7.79 -0.07 -0.39
C ALA A 87 -7.72 0.03 1.14
N PHE A 88 -7.21 -1.02 1.81
CA PHE A 88 -7.04 -1.00 3.27
C PHE A 88 -6.08 0.09 3.76
N ALA A 89 -4.94 0.26 3.08
CA ALA A 89 -3.95 1.27 3.44
C ALA A 89 -4.51 2.68 3.31
N THR A 90 -5.27 2.96 2.24
CA THR A 90 -5.90 4.27 2.01
C THR A 90 -6.92 4.58 3.11
N VAL A 91 -7.82 3.66 3.42
CA VAL A 91 -8.83 3.84 4.46
C VAL A 91 -8.19 4.00 5.84
N ALA A 92 -7.21 3.16 6.16
CA ALA A 92 -6.50 3.23 7.42
C ALA A 92 -5.76 4.56 7.59
N PHE A 93 -5.14 5.07 6.52
CA PHE A 93 -4.45 6.36 6.51
C PHE A 93 -5.41 7.53 6.72
N VAL A 94 -6.52 7.57 5.99
CA VAL A 94 -7.57 8.59 6.15
C VAL A 94 -8.14 8.58 7.56
N ALA A 95 -8.47 7.40 8.09
CA ALA A 95 -8.98 7.25 9.44
C ALA A 95 -7.96 7.69 10.50
N PHE A 96 -6.67 7.40 10.27
CA PHE A 96 -5.57 7.81 11.16
C PHE A 96 -5.42 9.33 11.20
N ILE A 97 -5.38 9.99 10.05
CA ILE A 97 -5.32 11.46 9.99
C ILE A 97 -6.53 12.07 10.72
N SER A 98 -7.72 11.53 10.48
CA SER A 98 -8.96 12.00 11.11
C SER A 98 -8.94 11.89 12.63
N LEU A 99 -8.18 10.95 13.21
CA LEU A 99 -7.99 10.84 14.66
C LEU A 99 -7.02 11.88 15.25
N LEU A 100 -6.10 12.40 14.42
CA LEU A 100 -5.08 13.35 14.84
C LEU A 100 -5.55 14.81 14.74
N VAL A 101 -6.62 15.05 14.00
CA VAL A 101 -7.12 16.40 13.69
C VAL A 101 -8.04 16.91 14.79
N ASP A 102 -7.80 18.15 15.26
CA ASP A 102 -8.69 18.87 16.18
C ASP A 102 -9.95 19.33 15.45
N ARG A 103 -11.09 19.25 16.15
CA ARG A 103 -12.40 19.66 15.62
C ARG A 103 -12.47 21.15 15.25
N THR A 104 -11.66 21.99 15.89
CA THR A 104 -11.67 23.45 15.68
C THR A 104 -11.00 23.86 14.36
N TYR A 105 -9.93 23.15 13.94
CA TYR A 105 -9.13 23.47 12.75
C TYR A 105 -9.06 22.31 11.77
N THR A 106 -10.14 21.53 11.67
CA THR A 106 -10.19 20.25 10.96
C THR A 106 -9.68 20.31 9.52
N ALA A 107 -10.17 21.29 8.74
CA ALA A 107 -9.85 21.37 7.32
C ALA A 107 -8.34 21.64 7.07
N THR A 108 -7.78 22.61 7.80
CA THR A 108 -6.37 23.01 7.62
C THR A 108 -5.40 21.93 8.11
N GLN A 109 -5.67 21.36 9.29
CA GLN A 109 -4.83 20.31 9.85
C GLN A 109 -4.88 19.04 9.01
N TYR A 110 -6.08 18.65 8.55
CA TYR A 110 -6.24 17.50 7.66
C TYR A 110 -5.49 17.69 6.35
N ALA A 111 -5.64 18.86 5.71
CA ALA A 111 -4.94 19.17 4.45
C ALA A 111 -3.42 19.14 4.64
N LEU A 112 -2.91 19.70 5.74
CA LEU A 112 -1.48 19.69 6.04
C LEU A 112 -0.94 18.27 6.23
N LEU A 113 -1.59 17.46 7.08
CA LEU A 113 -1.17 16.07 7.36
C LEU A 113 -1.29 15.19 6.10
N ALA A 114 -2.34 15.35 5.31
CA ALA A 114 -2.51 14.64 4.04
C ALA A 114 -1.43 15.05 3.03
N SER A 115 -1.07 16.33 2.96
CA SER A 115 -0.01 16.83 2.09
C SER A 115 1.36 16.28 2.47
N ILE A 116 1.71 16.27 3.76
CA ILE A 116 2.96 15.69 4.27
C ILE A 116 3.02 14.19 3.93
N GLY A 117 1.96 13.45 4.19
CA GLY A 117 1.88 12.02 3.87
C GLY A 117 2.01 11.75 2.37
N THR A 118 1.36 12.56 1.54
CA THR A 118 1.46 12.46 0.08
C THR A 118 2.85 12.84 -0.42
N ALA A 119 3.46 13.89 0.11
CA ALA A 119 4.82 14.30 -0.25
C ALA A 119 5.84 13.20 0.08
N GLY A 120 5.77 12.61 1.28
CA GLY A 120 6.63 11.48 1.66
C GLY A 120 6.47 10.29 0.73
N ARG A 121 5.22 9.89 0.44
CA ARG A 121 4.91 8.80 -0.48
C ARG A 121 5.43 9.08 -1.90
N THR A 122 5.25 10.29 -2.42
CA THR A 122 5.69 10.67 -3.77
C THR A 122 7.21 10.68 -3.87
N THR A 123 7.91 11.21 -2.86
CA THR A 123 9.37 11.23 -2.81
C THR A 123 9.95 9.81 -2.80
N LEU A 124 9.40 8.91 -1.97
CA LEU A 124 9.82 7.52 -1.95
C LEU A 124 9.49 6.80 -3.26
N ALA A 125 8.34 7.09 -3.87
CA ALA A 125 7.96 6.52 -5.16
C ALA A 125 8.84 7.02 -6.31
N SER A 126 9.31 8.26 -6.29
CA SER A 126 10.22 8.79 -7.31
C SER A 126 11.61 8.16 -7.24
N SER A 127 12.11 7.86 -6.04
CA SER A 127 13.40 7.20 -5.85
C SER A 127 13.39 5.71 -6.19
N SER A 128 12.22 5.09 -6.31
CA SER A 128 12.11 3.66 -6.61
C SER A 128 12.65 3.28 -8.00
N GLY A 129 12.59 4.20 -8.99
CA GLY A 129 13.19 4.01 -10.30
C GLY A 129 14.71 3.90 -10.23
N ALA A 130 15.34 4.85 -9.56
CA ALA A 130 16.78 4.84 -9.35
C ALA A 130 17.26 3.58 -8.59
N LEU A 131 16.44 3.06 -7.68
CA LEU A 131 16.73 1.83 -6.96
C LEU A 131 16.70 0.60 -7.89
N VAL A 132 15.73 0.51 -8.79
CA VAL A 132 15.67 -0.58 -9.79
C VAL A 132 16.85 -0.50 -10.76
N ASP A 133 17.20 0.70 -11.22
CA ASP A 133 18.38 0.91 -12.09
C ASP A 133 19.67 0.51 -11.38
N TRP A 134 19.81 0.85 -10.09
CA TRP A 134 20.96 0.45 -9.28
C TRP A 134 21.04 -1.06 -9.06
N LEU A 135 19.91 -1.75 -9.03
CA LEU A 135 19.82 -3.23 -8.95
C LEU A 135 19.95 -3.92 -10.32
N ASN A 136 20.32 -3.19 -11.39
CA ASN A 136 20.41 -3.72 -12.75
C ASN A 136 19.12 -4.40 -13.24
N GLY A 137 17.96 -3.93 -12.83
CA GLY A 137 16.67 -4.48 -13.22
C GLY A 137 16.23 -5.73 -12.45
N ASP A 138 16.89 -6.08 -11.35
CA ASP A 138 16.46 -7.20 -10.49
C ASP A 138 15.23 -6.80 -9.66
N TRP A 139 14.06 -7.04 -10.22
CA TRP A 139 12.77 -6.78 -9.59
C TRP A 139 12.53 -7.66 -8.35
N GLY A 140 13.05 -8.88 -8.33
CA GLY A 140 12.92 -9.77 -7.17
C GLY A 140 13.57 -9.16 -5.94
N THR A 141 14.82 -8.75 -6.05
CA THR A 141 15.56 -8.06 -4.98
C THR A 141 14.92 -6.73 -4.62
N PHE A 142 14.42 -5.97 -5.60
CA PHE A 142 13.68 -4.72 -5.35
C PHE A 142 12.46 -4.94 -4.43
N PHE A 143 11.61 -5.93 -4.72
CA PHE A 143 10.44 -6.21 -3.90
C PHE A 143 10.78 -6.76 -2.51
N ILE A 144 11.89 -7.47 -2.36
CA ILE A 144 12.38 -7.88 -1.03
C ILE A 144 12.81 -6.66 -0.22
N ILE A 145 13.59 -5.74 -0.80
CA ILE A 145 14.01 -4.51 -0.12
C ILE A 145 12.79 -3.70 0.31
N THR A 146 11.79 -3.53 -0.57
CA THR A 146 10.55 -2.83 -0.20
C THR A 146 9.78 -3.53 0.91
N THR A 147 9.77 -4.86 0.96
CA THR A 147 9.19 -5.63 2.07
C THR A 147 9.91 -5.33 3.39
N VAL A 148 11.23 -5.32 3.38
CA VAL A 148 12.03 -4.99 4.58
C VAL A 148 11.77 -3.56 5.04
N MET A 149 11.55 -2.60 4.12
CA MET A 149 11.22 -1.21 4.46
C MET A 149 9.85 -1.05 5.12
N VAL A 150 8.96 -2.02 5.04
CA VAL A 150 7.69 -2.01 5.79
C VAL A 150 7.94 -2.20 7.29
N ILE A 151 8.97 -2.96 7.68
CA ILE A 151 9.26 -3.30 9.09
C ILE A 151 9.49 -2.04 9.96
N PRO A 152 10.36 -1.07 9.59
CA PRO A 152 10.52 0.17 10.34
C PRO A 152 9.20 0.94 10.52
N SER A 153 8.36 0.98 9.49
CA SER A 153 7.05 1.63 9.54
C SER A 153 6.13 0.98 10.57
N LEU A 154 6.09 -0.35 10.62
CA LEU A 154 5.31 -1.10 11.60
C LEU A 154 5.86 -0.92 13.02
N ILE A 155 7.18 -0.86 13.19
CA ILE A 155 7.82 -0.58 14.48
C ILE A 155 7.44 0.82 14.97
N CYS A 156 7.54 1.85 14.12
CA CYS A 156 7.11 3.21 14.46
C CYS A 156 5.63 3.24 14.87
N LEU A 157 4.76 2.56 14.11
CA LEU A 157 3.34 2.45 14.42
C LEU A 157 3.11 1.75 15.77
N TRP A 158 3.90 0.73 16.09
CA TRP A 158 3.83 0.04 17.38
C TRP A 158 4.16 0.96 18.55
N PHE A 159 5.18 1.81 18.43
CA PHE A 159 5.52 2.80 19.48
C PHE A 159 4.43 3.86 19.66
N ILE A 160 3.79 4.29 18.57
CA ILE A 160 2.77 5.36 18.60
C ILE A 160 1.40 4.83 19.05
N ARG A 161 1.13 3.53 18.94
CA ARG A 161 -0.19 2.92 19.17
C ARG A 161 -0.85 3.29 20.51
N ASN A 162 -0.03 3.43 21.57
CA ASN A 162 -0.53 3.75 22.90
C ASN A 162 -0.84 5.23 23.06
N LYS A 163 -0.10 6.12 22.36
CA LYS A 163 -0.32 7.56 22.38
C LYS A 163 -1.58 7.94 21.62
N VAL A 164 -1.85 7.29 20.48
CA VAL A 164 -3.06 7.54 19.68
C VAL A 164 -4.34 7.10 20.41
N LYS A 165 -4.27 6.06 21.25
CA LYS A 165 -5.42 5.63 22.08
C LYS A 165 -5.79 6.64 23.16
N ILE A 166 -4.86 7.47 23.62
CA ILE A 166 -5.07 8.47 24.67
C ILE A 166 -5.78 9.70 24.09
N GLY A 167 -5.55 10.05 22.83
CA GLY A 167 -6.18 11.17 22.15
C GLY A 167 -7.63 10.91 21.65
N ALA A 168 -8.09 9.65 21.72
CA ALA A 168 -9.43 9.23 21.24
C ALA A 168 -10.52 9.19 22.33
N LYS A 169 -10.30 9.88 23.49
CA LYS A 169 -11.31 10.06 24.56
C LYS A 169 -12.02 11.39 24.44
#